data_47e18735e87f1baa006ea99d77198290
#
_entry.id   47e18735e87f1baa006ea99d77198290
#
_cell.length_a   1.000
_cell.length_b   1.000
_cell.length_c   1.000
_cell.angle_alpha   90.00
_cell.angle_beta   90.00
_cell.angle_gamma   90.00
#
_symmetry.space_group_name_H-M   'P 1'
#
loop_
_entity.id
_entity.type
_entity.pdbx_description
1 polymer ?
#
loop_
_entity_poly.entity_id
_entity_poly.type
_entity_poly.pdbx_seq_one_letter_code
_entity_poly.pdbx_strand_id
1 'polypeptide(L)'
;MKNNLVLVTLSVLASLFVFYTLVLLSSWKLIPRLNPYTNIGPAKRQTILQGFDKEPPQQPKTERKKLFTRLDIKKSTKPSVEARTLHKRTPRSNLIILSPGRGGSSFLGGVFDANPDIMYWFEPLHTLSRGIYELHLYKDKERKIQYSKTAINLINSFFNCSFTQIPRDIMSALSNSIFRMRSASLSSSHLCPTKNKRKKCLPYSAELLNKVCHSSKHTVLKILIHRLPNNTLESFQEIFQQQRYNSKLIHLVRDPRAVAYSMVNSVQWLNVTSESHQRFRDTLQRICTYIERNIKFGMFSSPSWLKNRFRVIRFEDFVINTTKIAKDLYKFTGFDWSVNVNKWIEKHQKKPHKNNERDPYSLYRDASLVINKWKKAPRSLITAVEQVCGN
;
A
#
# COMPACT_ATOMS: atom_id res chain seq x y z
N MET A 1 -41.66 31.88 47.60
CA MET A 1 -42.16 31.08 46.48
C MET A 1 -41.26 31.13 45.23
N LYS A 2 -40.58 32.23 44.91
CA LYS A 2 -39.71 32.28 43.68
C LYS A 2 -38.48 31.39 43.71
N ASN A 3 -37.84 31.12 44.85
CA ASN A 3 -36.61 30.33 44.96
C ASN A 3 -36.84 28.82 44.74
N ASN A 4 -38.02 28.30 45.07
CA ASN A 4 -38.32 26.87 44.86
C ASN A 4 -38.60 26.54 43.41
N LEU A 5 -39.08 27.50 42.62
CA LEU A 5 -39.35 27.29 41.21
C LEU A 5 -38.03 27.19 40.38
N VAL A 6 -37.00 27.97 40.77
CA VAL A 6 -35.68 27.95 40.12
C VAL A 6 -34.95 26.64 40.42
N LEU A 7 -35.05 26.14 41.66
CA LEU A 7 -34.42 24.84 42.01
C LEU A 7 -35.08 23.65 41.28
N VAL A 8 -36.39 23.66 41.13
CA VAL A 8 -37.12 22.60 40.38
C VAL A 8 -36.77 22.65 38.89
N THR A 9 -36.67 23.84 38.28
CA THR A 9 -36.29 23.97 36.87
C THR A 9 -34.86 23.54 36.61
N LEU A 10 -33.89 23.83 37.49
CA LEU A 10 -32.51 23.38 37.38
C LEU A 10 -32.40 21.87 37.54
N SER A 11 -33.16 21.26 38.45
CA SER A 11 -33.20 19.79 38.64
C SER A 11 -33.74 19.07 37.40
N VAL A 12 -34.82 19.59 36.79
CA VAL A 12 -35.40 19.03 35.55
C VAL A 12 -34.42 19.14 34.37
N LEU A 13 -33.76 20.30 34.22
CA LEU A 13 -32.75 20.48 33.16
C LEU A 13 -31.54 19.55 33.33
N ALA A 14 -31.07 19.36 34.57
CA ALA A 14 -30.00 18.42 34.87
C ALA A 14 -30.39 16.97 34.54
N SER A 15 -31.62 16.57 34.89
CA SER A 15 -32.15 15.24 34.58
C SER A 15 -32.30 14.99 33.07
N LEU A 16 -32.76 16.00 32.33
CA LEU A 16 -32.87 15.95 30.86
C LEU A 16 -31.48 15.85 30.21
N PHE A 17 -30.48 16.56 30.74
CA PHE A 17 -29.10 16.51 30.23
C PHE A 17 -28.48 15.15 30.46
N VAL A 18 -28.66 14.52 31.64
CA VAL A 18 -28.19 13.17 31.94
C VAL A 18 -28.90 12.13 31.04
N PHE A 19 -30.22 12.28 30.86
CA PHE A 19 -30.98 11.40 29.99
C PHE A 19 -30.52 11.50 28.52
N TYR A 20 -30.29 12.72 28.02
CA TYR A 20 -29.79 12.95 26.66
C TYR A 20 -28.39 12.39 26.45
N THR A 21 -27.48 12.52 27.45
CA THR A 21 -26.14 11.91 27.39
C THR A 21 -26.18 10.39 27.45
N LEU A 22 -27.08 9.78 28.22
CA LEU A 22 -27.28 8.33 28.25
C LEU A 22 -27.87 7.80 26.93
N VAL A 23 -28.79 8.51 26.30
CA VAL A 23 -29.34 8.18 25.00
C VAL A 23 -28.27 8.28 23.91
N LEU A 24 -27.43 9.32 23.94
CA LEU A 24 -26.29 9.42 23.01
C LEU A 24 -25.27 8.31 23.22
N LEU A 25 -24.96 7.96 24.47
CA LEU A 25 -24.05 6.85 24.79
C LEU A 25 -24.60 5.47 24.39
N SER A 26 -25.92 5.27 24.51
CA SER A 26 -26.59 4.04 24.06
C SER A 26 -26.69 3.97 22.53
N SER A 27 -26.91 5.10 21.85
CA SER A 27 -26.92 5.18 20.38
C SER A 27 -25.53 4.92 19.79
N TRP A 28 -24.46 5.26 20.50
CA TRP A 28 -23.09 4.94 20.11
C TRP A 28 -22.76 3.43 20.21
N LYS A 29 -23.46 2.68 21.07
CA LYS A 29 -23.34 1.21 21.14
C LYS A 29 -24.11 0.49 20.03
N LEU A 30 -25.05 1.14 19.36
CA LEU A 30 -25.90 0.60 18.32
C LEU A 30 -25.45 0.91 16.89
N ILE A 31 -24.38 1.68 16.69
CA ILE A 31 -23.73 1.75 15.38
C ILE A 31 -22.84 0.53 15.28
N PRO A 32 -23.17 -0.50 14.48
CA PRO A 32 -22.23 -1.55 14.18
C PRO A 32 -21.03 -0.86 13.52
N ARG A 33 -19.89 -0.84 14.16
CA ARG A 33 -18.63 -0.63 13.46
C ARG A 33 -18.54 -1.80 12.48
N LEU A 34 -19.07 -1.63 11.29
CA LEU A 34 -18.85 -2.51 10.17
C LEU A 34 -17.35 -2.45 9.87
N ASN A 35 -16.59 -3.20 10.66
CA ASN A 35 -15.26 -3.59 10.31
C ASN A 35 -15.44 -4.73 9.30
N PRO A 36 -15.21 -4.52 8.00
CA PRO A 36 -15.41 -5.55 6.98
C PRO A 36 -14.56 -6.80 7.22
N TYR A 37 -13.69 -6.78 8.23
CA TYR A 37 -12.73 -7.85 8.55
C TYR A 37 -13.13 -8.73 9.75
N THR A 38 -14.27 -8.47 10.43
CA THR A 38 -14.65 -9.21 11.67
C THR A 38 -15.33 -10.55 11.45
N ASN A 39 -15.64 -10.96 10.22
CA ASN A 39 -16.40 -12.19 9.94
C ASN A 39 -15.55 -13.44 9.67
N ILE A 40 -14.25 -13.42 9.94
CA ILE A 40 -13.41 -14.62 9.81
C ILE A 40 -13.22 -15.22 11.21
N GLY A 41 -13.97 -16.28 11.52
CA GLY A 41 -13.90 -16.97 12.81
C GLY A 41 -12.52 -17.64 13.05
N PRO A 42 -12.17 -17.94 14.32
CA PRO A 42 -10.85 -18.48 14.70
C PRO A 42 -10.47 -19.78 13.98
N ALA A 43 -11.40 -20.66 13.74
CA ALA A 43 -11.19 -21.94 13.05
C ALA A 43 -10.77 -21.76 11.57
N LYS A 44 -11.35 -20.78 10.85
CA LYS A 44 -10.94 -20.47 9.47
C LYS A 44 -9.55 -19.83 9.39
N ARG A 45 -9.09 -19.17 10.44
CA ARG A 45 -7.77 -18.53 10.49
C ARG A 45 -6.62 -19.54 10.55
N GLN A 46 -6.80 -20.69 11.21
CA GLN A 46 -5.79 -21.76 11.25
C GLN A 46 -5.58 -22.40 9.87
N THR A 47 -6.63 -22.58 9.10
CA THR A 47 -6.55 -23.17 7.76
C THR A 47 -5.76 -22.28 6.77
N ILE A 48 -5.84 -20.95 6.93
CA ILE A 48 -5.10 -19.99 6.11
C ILE A 48 -3.57 -20.15 6.33
N LEU A 49 -3.17 -20.38 7.58
CA LEU A 49 -1.77 -20.48 7.98
C LEU A 49 -1.11 -21.77 7.47
N GLN A 50 -1.89 -22.84 7.28
CA GLN A 50 -1.41 -24.15 6.81
C GLN A 50 -1.31 -24.26 5.28
N GLY A 51 -1.91 -23.34 4.52
CA GLY A 51 -1.97 -23.40 3.05
C GLY A 51 -0.63 -23.17 2.34
N PHE A 52 0.36 -22.57 3.01
CA PHE A 52 1.69 -22.30 2.43
C PHE A 52 2.77 -23.33 2.79
N ASP A 53 2.50 -24.22 3.76
CA ASP A 53 3.45 -25.24 4.20
C ASP A 53 3.38 -26.54 3.36
N LYS A 54 2.48 -26.61 2.37
CA LYS A 54 2.44 -27.76 1.45
C LYS A 54 3.44 -27.55 0.31
N GLU A 55 4.46 -28.40 0.28
CA GLU A 55 5.32 -28.58 -0.90
C GLU A 55 4.44 -28.79 -2.15
N PRO A 56 4.84 -28.25 -3.31
CA PRO A 56 4.10 -28.49 -4.54
C PRO A 56 4.07 -30.01 -4.81
N PRO A 57 2.92 -30.58 -5.18
CA PRO A 57 2.81 -32.00 -5.45
C PRO A 57 3.83 -32.39 -6.52
N GLN A 58 4.69 -33.34 -6.20
CA GLN A 58 5.62 -33.95 -7.16
C GLN A 58 4.79 -34.52 -8.31
N GLN A 59 5.08 -34.08 -9.52
CA GLN A 59 4.45 -34.63 -10.72
C GLN A 59 4.74 -36.11 -10.80
N PRO A 60 3.77 -36.98 -11.03
CA PRO A 60 4.03 -38.41 -11.25
C PRO A 60 4.87 -38.59 -12.50
N LYS A 61 5.97 -39.31 -12.33
CA LYS A 61 6.79 -39.79 -13.45
C LYS A 61 5.97 -40.79 -14.26
N THR A 62 5.30 -40.33 -15.30
CA THR A 62 4.64 -41.19 -16.28
C THR A 62 5.65 -41.55 -17.37
N GLU A 63 5.90 -42.82 -17.42
CA GLU A 63 6.70 -43.51 -18.46
C GLU A 63 6.21 -43.15 -19.87
N ARG A 64 7.17 -42.75 -20.72
CA ARG A 64 6.99 -42.66 -22.17
C ARG A 64 6.86 -44.06 -22.74
N LYS A 65 5.65 -44.48 -23.06
CA LYS A 65 5.41 -45.53 -24.08
C LYS A 65 5.13 -44.87 -25.42
N LYS A 66 6.01 -45.22 -26.39
CA LYS A 66 5.89 -44.87 -27.80
C LYS A 66 4.61 -45.46 -28.38
N LEU A 67 3.80 -44.65 -29.05
CA LEU A 67 2.89 -45.17 -30.07
C LEU A 67 3.00 -44.27 -31.31
N PHE A 68 3.73 -44.81 -32.32
CA PHE A 68 3.70 -44.29 -33.68
C PHE A 68 2.46 -44.87 -34.37
N THR A 69 1.59 -44.02 -34.87
CA THR A 69 0.68 -44.37 -35.96
C THR A 69 0.68 -43.26 -37.00
N ARG A 70 1.03 -43.68 -38.21
CA ARG A 70 1.02 -42.94 -39.46
C ARG A 70 -0.38 -42.43 -39.77
N LEU A 71 -0.48 -41.16 -40.18
CA LEU A 71 -1.60 -40.70 -41.01
C LEU A 71 -1.13 -39.67 -42.03
N ASP A 72 -1.67 -39.83 -43.22
CA ASP A 72 -1.24 -39.35 -44.51
C ASP A 72 -1.26 -37.82 -44.68
N ILE A 73 -0.29 -37.37 -45.45
CA ILE A 73 -0.09 -36.00 -45.92
C ILE A 73 -1.00 -35.74 -47.13
N LYS A 74 -2.00 -34.90 -47.02
CA LYS A 74 -2.57 -34.19 -48.16
C LYS A 74 -1.98 -32.79 -48.25
N LYS A 75 -1.26 -32.54 -49.31
CA LYS A 75 -0.77 -31.22 -49.77
C LYS A 75 -1.94 -30.30 -50.03
N SER A 76 -1.97 -29.12 -49.36
CA SER A 76 -2.76 -27.99 -49.74
C SER A 76 -1.89 -26.74 -49.62
N THR A 77 -1.93 -26.01 -50.71
CA THR A 77 -1.36 -24.74 -51.10
C THR A 77 -1.11 -23.70 -50.00
N LYS A 78 0.00 -22.97 -50.20
CA LYS A 78 0.53 -21.85 -49.42
C LYS A 78 -0.49 -20.80 -48.99
N PRO A 79 -0.36 -20.27 -47.78
CA PRO A 79 -0.51 -18.85 -47.55
C PRO A 79 0.83 -18.24 -47.15
N SER A 80 1.04 -17.03 -47.64
CA SER A 80 2.15 -16.13 -47.37
C SER A 80 2.52 -16.04 -45.89
N VAL A 81 3.79 -16.31 -45.62
CA VAL A 81 4.39 -16.08 -44.29
C VAL A 81 4.65 -14.58 -44.16
N GLU A 82 3.70 -13.84 -43.65
CA GLU A 82 4.00 -12.57 -42.97
C GLU A 82 4.88 -12.90 -41.74
N ALA A 83 6.15 -12.57 -41.84
CA ALA A 83 7.08 -12.58 -40.76
C ALA A 83 6.56 -11.64 -39.68
N ARG A 84 5.81 -12.18 -38.71
CA ARG A 84 5.57 -11.49 -37.43
C ARG A 84 6.92 -11.29 -36.79
N THR A 85 7.48 -10.09 -36.96
CA THR A 85 8.61 -9.60 -36.18
C THR A 85 8.30 -9.84 -34.72
N LEU A 86 9.02 -10.81 -34.12
CA LEU A 86 9.00 -11.07 -32.70
C LEU A 86 9.57 -9.82 -32.03
N HIS A 87 8.71 -8.85 -31.71
CA HIS A 87 9.11 -7.73 -30.87
C HIS A 87 9.63 -8.35 -29.57
N LYS A 88 10.95 -8.31 -29.40
CA LYS A 88 11.65 -8.69 -28.20
C LYS A 88 11.01 -7.90 -27.05
N ARG A 89 10.05 -8.54 -26.34
CA ARG A 89 9.38 -7.89 -25.21
C ARG A 89 10.46 -7.46 -24.23
N THR A 90 10.55 -6.15 -24.00
CA THR A 90 11.43 -5.63 -22.96
C THR A 90 11.11 -6.35 -21.64
N PRO A 91 12.13 -6.81 -20.90
CA PRO A 91 11.90 -7.55 -19.67
C PRO A 91 11.05 -6.71 -18.72
N ARG A 92 10.06 -7.37 -18.09
CA ARG A 92 9.19 -6.73 -17.10
C ARG A 92 10.02 -6.15 -15.97
N SER A 93 9.83 -4.89 -15.65
CA SER A 93 10.51 -4.22 -14.54
C SER A 93 9.53 -3.97 -13.40
N ASN A 94 10.00 -4.11 -12.17
CA ASN A 94 9.19 -3.97 -10.95
C ASN A 94 9.76 -2.86 -10.07
N LEU A 95 8.89 -2.17 -9.34
CA LEU A 95 9.28 -1.12 -8.43
C LEU A 95 8.61 -1.31 -7.06
N ILE A 96 9.39 -1.14 -5.99
CA ILE A 96 8.89 -0.95 -4.64
C ILE A 96 9.08 0.51 -4.24
N ILE A 97 8.01 1.17 -3.82
CA ILE A 97 8.03 2.48 -3.15
C ILE A 97 7.88 2.21 -1.66
N LEU A 98 8.98 2.37 -0.92
CA LEU A 98 9.02 2.22 0.53
C LEU A 98 8.99 3.60 1.19
N SER A 99 8.18 3.78 2.24
CA SER A 99 8.07 5.07 2.94
C SER A 99 7.55 4.88 4.36
N PRO A 100 7.86 5.79 5.30
CA PRO A 100 7.11 5.86 6.54
C PRO A 100 5.65 6.24 6.26
N GLY A 101 4.75 5.91 7.18
CA GLY A 101 3.40 6.47 7.18
C GLY A 101 3.46 7.99 7.17
N ARG A 102 2.59 8.65 6.42
CA ARG A 102 2.57 10.14 6.25
C ARG A 102 3.81 10.72 5.56
N GLY A 103 4.66 9.87 4.97
CA GLY A 103 5.86 10.27 4.22
C GLY A 103 5.60 10.85 2.82
N GLY A 104 4.33 10.93 2.36
CA GLY A 104 4.00 11.46 1.03
C GLY A 104 3.97 10.43 -0.10
N SER A 105 4.16 9.16 0.21
CA SER A 105 4.21 8.07 -0.77
C SER A 105 2.94 7.87 -1.61
N SER A 106 1.78 8.36 -1.15
CA SER A 106 0.55 8.35 -1.97
C SER A 106 0.65 9.29 -3.17
N PHE A 107 1.32 10.44 -3.01
CA PHE A 107 1.55 11.36 -4.12
C PHE A 107 2.57 10.79 -5.11
N LEU A 108 3.70 10.27 -4.61
CA LEU A 108 4.68 9.58 -5.47
C LEU A 108 4.05 8.36 -6.18
N GLY A 109 3.29 7.54 -5.44
CA GLY A 109 2.58 6.39 -6.02
C GLY A 109 1.61 6.79 -7.11
N GLY A 110 0.89 7.92 -6.96
CA GLY A 110 -0.02 8.45 -7.97
C GLY A 110 0.67 8.83 -9.27
N VAL A 111 1.93 9.28 -9.23
CA VAL A 111 2.74 9.54 -10.44
C VAL A 111 2.95 8.26 -11.25
N PHE A 112 3.19 7.13 -10.59
CA PHE A 112 3.31 5.83 -11.26
C PHE A 112 1.95 5.24 -11.66
N ASP A 113 0.94 5.37 -10.82
CA ASP A 113 -0.43 4.88 -11.10
C ASP A 113 -1.10 5.59 -12.29
N ALA A 114 -0.65 6.81 -12.61
CA ALA A 114 -1.12 7.55 -13.79
C ALA A 114 -0.63 6.96 -15.13
N ASN A 115 0.37 6.10 -15.10
CA ASN A 115 0.89 5.45 -16.30
C ASN A 115 0.07 4.17 -16.62
N PRO A 116 -0.59 4.08 -17.79
CA PRO A 116 -1.43 2.93 -18.14
C PRO A 116 -0.67 1.62 -18.29
N ASP A 117 0.67 1.66 -18.50
CA ASP A 117 1.51 0.49 -18.61
C ASP A 117 1.88 -0.12 -17.24
N ILE A 118 1.41 0.48 -16.14
CA ILE A 118 1.76 0.09 -14.79
C ILE A 118 0.56 -0.53 -14.05
N MET A 119 0.73 -1.74 -13.52
CA MET A 119 -0.15 -2.30 -12.50
C MET A 119 0.30 -1.81 -11.13
N TYR A 120 -0.44 -0.87 -10.55
CA TYR A 120 -0.11 -0.26 -9.27
C TYR A 120 -0.87 -0.90 -8.12
N TRP A 121 -0.17 -1.22 -7.02
CA TRP A 121 -0.75 -1.75 -5.78
C TRP A 121 -0.54 -0.78 -4.62
N PHE A 122 -1.64 -0.22 -4.13
CA PHE A 122 -1.62 0.69 -2.99
C PHE A 122 -1.65 -0.10 -1.68
N GLU A 123 -0.53 -0.17 -0.97
CA GLU A 123 -0.37 -0.79 0.36
C GLU A 123 -0.92 -2.23 0.48
N PRO A 124 -0.53 -3.15 -0.40
CA PRO A 124 -1.10 -4.51 -0.39
C PRO A 124 -0.82 -5.24 0.93
N LEU A 125 0.30 -4.96 1.61
CA LEU A 125 0.63 -5.56 2.91
C LEU A 125 -0.23 -5.04 4.07
N HIS A 126 -1.01 -3.97 3.88
CA HIS A 126 -1.97 -3.51 4.89
C HIS A 126 -3.01 -4.59 5.19
N THR A 127 -3.55 -5.19 4.14
CA THR A 127 -4.56 -6.25 4.23
C THR A 127 -4.04 -7.45 5.01
N LEU A 128 -2.79 -7.85 4.76
CA LEU A 128 -2.15 -8.92 5.51
C LEU A 128 -1.90 -8.53 6.97
N SER A 129 -1.20 -7.42 7.20
CA SER A 129 -0.73 -7.05 8.54
C SER A 129 -1.85 -6.69 9.51
N ARG A 130 -2.94 -6.09 9.00
CA ARG A 130 -4.07 -5.64 9.80
C ARG A 130 -5.28 -6.57 9.74
N GLY A 131 -5.55 -7.16 8.58
CA GLY A 131 -6.75 -7.95 8.34
C GLY A 131 -6.56 -9.44 8.62
N ILE A 132 -5.45 -10.02 8.19
CA ILE A 132 -5.20 -11.47 8.30
C ILE A 132 -4.40 -11.79 9.57
N TYR A 133 -3.21 -11.18 9.71
CA TYR A 133 -2.32 -11.49 10.83
C TYR A 133 -2.54 -10.62 12.06
N GLU A 134 -3.28 -9.53 11.95
CA GLU A 134 -3.63 -8.63 13.06
C GLU A 134 -2.43 -8.26 13.95
N LEU A 135 -1.27 -7.98 13.32
CA LEU A 135 0.01 -7.72 14.02
C LEU A 135 -0.03 -6.52 14.97
N HIS A 136 -1.07 -5.70 14.89
CA HIS A 136 -1.31 -4.59 15.80
C HIS A 136 -1.93 -5.06 17.14
N LEU A 137 -2.55 -6.26 17.15
CA LEU A 137 -3.14 -6.88 18.33
C LEU A 137 -2.23 -7.98 18.90
N TYR A 138 -1.67 -8.79 18.01
CA TYR A 138 -0.89 -9.98 18.36
C TYR A 138 0.57 -9.81 17.92
N LYS A 139 1.50 -9.94 18.87
CA LYS A 139 2.94 -9.68 18.64
C LYS A 139 3.80 -10.94 18.81
N ASP A 140 3.20 -12.14 18.80
CA ASP A 140 3.91 -13.38 18.94
C ASP A 140 4.90 -13.64 17.79
N LYS A 141 5.94 -14.43 18.09
CA LYS A 141 7.05 -14.67 17.14
C LYS A 141 6.61 -15.51 15.95
N GLU A 142 5.79 -16.52 16.18
CA GLU A 142 5.33 -17.44 15.15
C GLU A 142 4.49 -16.69 14.11
N ARG A 143 3.51 -15.90 14.55
CA ARG A 143 2.67 -15.06 13.68
C ARG A 143 3.49 -14.10 12.82
N LYS A 144 4.56 -13.52 13.38
CA LYS A 144 5.47 -12.65 12.62
C LYS A 144 6.25 -13.42 11.56
N ILE A 145 6.70 -14.64 11.85
CA ILE A 145 7.39 -15.51 10.89
C ILE A 145 6.44 -15.86 9.74
N GLN A 146 5.23 -16.31 10.05
CA GLN A 146 4.22 -16.65 9.04
C GLN A 146 3.84 -15.42 8.21
N TYR A 147 3.64 -14.26 8.84
CA TYR A 147 3.42 -13.01 8.14
C TYR A 147 4.56 -12.71 7.17
N SER A 148 5.81 -12.87 7.59
CA SER A 148 6.98 -12.58 6.76
C SER A 148 7.02 -13.47 5.52
N LYS A 149 6.84 -14.77 5.67
CA LYS A 149 6.75 -15.73 4.54
C LYS A 149 5.62 -15.34 3.58
N THR A 150 4.42 -15.09 4.11
CA THR A 150 3.26 -14.73 3.29
C THR A 150 3.45 -13.40 2.56
N ALA A 151 4.04 -12.40 3.21
CA ALA A 151 4.29 -11.10 2.62
C ALA A 151 5.27 -11.19 1.43
N ILE A 152 6.35 -11.96 1.58
CA ILE A 152 7.34 -12.17 0.50
C ILE A 152 6.71 -12.96 -0.66
N ASN A 153 5.96 -14.03 -0.39
CA ASN A 153 5.26 -14.79 -1.41
C ASN A 153 4.23 -13.94 -2.17
N LEU A 154 3.53 -13.07 -1.46
CA LEU A 154 2.57 -12.15 -2.09
C LEU A 154 3.25 -11.14 -3.01
N ILE A 155 4.38 -10.56 -2.59
CA ILE A 155 5.18 -9.65 -3.43
C ILE A 155 5.69 -10.39 -4.68
N ASN A 156 6.19 -11.61 -4.52
CA ASN A 156 6.62 -12.46 -5.63
C ASN A 156 5.47 -12.74 -6.61
N SER A 157 4.27 -13.01 -6.11
CA SER A 157 3.07 -13.23 -6.94
C SER A 157 2.72 -11.99 -7.77
N PHE A 158 2.82 -10.80 -7.19
CA PHE A 158 2.60 -9.54 -7.91
C PHE A 158 3.65 -9.30 -9.00
N PHE A 159 4.90 -9.59 -8.72
CA PHE A 159 6.00 -9.38 -9.67
C PHE A 159 6.01 -10.37 -10.82
N ASN A 160 5.56 -11.60 -10.56
CA ASN A 160 5.46 -12.68 -11.55
C ASN A 160 4.16 -12.67 -12.35
N CYS A 161 3.17 -11.85 -11.97
CA CYS A 161 1.80 -12.01 -12.45
C CYS A 161 1.27 -13.46 -12.24
N SER A 162 1.57 -14.07 -11.09
CA SER A 162 1.17 -15.43 -10.75
C SER A 162 0.28 -15.42 -9.50
N PHE A 163 -1.02 -15.35 -9.71
CA PHE A 163 -1.99 -15.19 -8.62
C PHE A 163 -2.68 -16.50 -8.23
N THR A 164 -2.39 -17.61 -8.90
CA THR A 164 -3.03 -18.90 -8.67
C THR A 164 -2.68 -19.53 -7.32
N GLN A 165 -1.50 -19.19 -6.79
CA GLN A 165 -1.04 -19.71 -5.50
C GLN A 165 -1.43 -18.84 -4.30
N ILE A 166 -2.08 -17.70 -4.53
CA ILE A 166 -2.56 -16.85 -3.44
C ILE A 166 -3.79 -17.52 -2.80
N PRO A 167 -3.77 -17.79 -1.49
CA PRO A 167 -4.93 -18.35 -0.79
C PRO A 167 -6.19 -17.52 -1.01
N ARG A 168 -7.34 -18.21 -1.12
CA ARG A 168 -8.64 -17.57 -1.41
C ARG A 168 -8.99 -16.47 -0.42
N ASP A 169 -8.64 -16.65 0.84
CA ASP A 169 -8.97 -15.69 1.89
C ASP A 169 -8.12 -14.41 1.75
N ILE A 170 -6.84 -14.54 1.38
CA ILE A 170 -5.98 -13.39 1.08
C ILE A 170 -6.49 -12.68 -0.18
N MET A 171 -6.86 -13.44 -1.21
CA MET A 171 -7.45 -12.90 -2.44
C MET A 171 -8.75 -12.13 -2.16
N SER A 172 -9.63 -12.69 -1.33
CA SER A 172 -10.87 -12.05 -0.90
C SER A 172 -10.59 -10.77 -0.10
N ALA A 173 -9.64 -10.82 0.83
CA ALA A 173 -9.24 -9.67 1.64
C ALA A 173 -8.63 -8.54 0.79
N LEU A 174 -7.81 -8.86 -0.21
CA LEU A 174 -7.29 -7.89 -1.18
C LEU A 174 -8.42 -7.30 -2.04
N SER A 175 -9.36 -8.13 -2.48
CA SER A 175 -10.51 -7.71 -3.28
C SER A 175 -11.40 -6.71 -2.55
N ASN A 176 -11.61 -6.93 -1.25
CA ASN A 176 -12.45 -6.09 -0.38
C ASN A 176 -11.68 -4.93 0.25
N SER A 177 -10.39 -4.76 -0.07
CA SER A 177 -9.59 -3.67 0.47
C SER A 177 -10.10 -2.31 0.01
N ILE A 178 -10.27 -1.39 0.96
CA ILE A 178 -10.59 0.02 0.69
C ILE A 178 -9.53 0.69 -0.20
N PHE A 179 -8.32 0.14 -0.24
CA PHE A 179 -7.23 0.67 -1.05
C PHE A 179 -7.28 0.24 -2.52
N ARG A 180 -8.16 -0.72 -2.88
CA ARG A 180 -8.37 -1.12 -4.27
C ARG A 180 -8.68 0.08 -5.17
N MET A 181 -9.54 0.98 -4.70
CA MET A 181 -9.94 2.18 -5.43
C MET A 181 -8.83 3.25 -5.54
N ARG A 182 -7.68 3.02 -4.89
CA ARG A 182 -6.49 3.86 -5.00
C ARG A 182 -5.53 3.43 -6.11
N SER A 183 -5.95 2.50 -6.97
CA SER A 183 -5.20 2.00 -8.12
C SER A 183 -6.05 2.15 -9.37
N ALA A 184 -5.53 2.82 -10.40
CA ALA A 184 -6.22 3.01 -11.67
C ALA A 184 -6.44 1.66 -12.38
N SER A 185 -5.43 0.80 -12.42
CA SER A 185 -5.50 -0.51 -13.05
C SER A 185 -6.49 -1.44 -12.34
N LEU A 186 -6.48 -1.46 -10.99
CA LEU A 186 -7.31 -2.33 -10.17
C LEU A 186 -8.76 -1.82 -9.99
N SER A 187 -9.02 -0.56 -10.32
CA SER A 187 -10.35 0.08 -10.35
C SER A 187 -10.83 0.42 -11.76
N SER A 188 -10.19 -0.15 -12.79
CA SER A 188 -10.56 0.01 -14.19
C SER A 188 -11.99 -0.46 -14.46
N SER A 189 -12.58 -0.04 -15.59
CA SER A 189 -13.95 -0.45 -16.00
C SER A 189 -14.09 -1.96 -16.18
N HIS A 190 -13.02 -2.66 -16.54
CA HIS A 190 -13.00 -4.13 -16.63
C HIS A 190 -13.17 -4.81 -15.28
N LEU A 191 -12.57 -4.25 -14.22
CA LEU A 191 -12.63 -4.80 -12.86
C LEU A 191 -13.75 -4.19 -12.02
N CYS A 192 -14.13 -2.96 -12.31
CA CYS A 192 -15.13 -2.20 -11.58
C CYS A 192 -16.11 -1.53 -12.56
N PRO A 193 -16.98 -2.30 -13.22
CA PRO A 193 -17.97 -1.73 -14.13
C PRO A 193 -18.89 -0.74 -13.40
N THR A 194 -19.29 0.31 -14.10
CA THR A 194 -20.21 1.31 -13.58
C THR A 194 -21.64 0.92 -13.94
N LYS A 195 -22.47 0.65 -12.92
CA LYS A 195 -23.90 0.42 -13.10
C LYS A 195 -24.66 1.49 -12.31
N ASN A 196 -25.64 2.16 -12.94
CA ASN A 196 -26.47 3.20 -12.31
C ASN A 196 -25.62 4.28 -11.62
N LYS A 197 -24.61 4.83 -12.28
CA LYS A 197 -23.65 5.84 -11.76
C LYS A 197 -22.82 5.39 -10.56
N ARG A 198 -22.87 4.10 -10.17
CA ARG A 198 -22.08 3.51 -9.09
C ARG A 198 -21.11 2.48 -9.63
N LYS A 199 -19.84 2.55 -9.21
CA LYS A 199 -18.85 1.52 -9.51
C LYS A 199 -19.09 0.31 -8.59
N LYS A 200 -19.29 -0.85 -9.17
CA LYS A 200 -19.36 -2.14 -8.45
C LYS A 200 -18.21 -3.01 -8.90
N CYS A 201 -17.24 -3.20 -8.04
CA CYS A 201 -16.05 -3.98 -8.38
C CYS A 201 -16.35 -5.49 -8.30
N LEU A 202 -15.85 -6.22 -9.30
CA LEU A 202 -15.88 -7.69 -9.31
C LEU A 202 -14.92 -8.24 -8.25
N PRO A 203 -15.22 -9.36 -7.60
CA PRO A 203 -14.25 -10.06 -6.76
C PRO A 203 -12.99 -10.39 -7.57
N TYR A 204 -11.82 -10.35 -6.94
CA TYR A 204 -10.61 -10.80 -7.59
C TYR A 204 -10.62 -12.32 -7.76
N SER A 205 -10.28 -12.78 -8.96
CA SER A 205 -9.87 -14.15 -9.24
C SER A 205 -8.43 -14.15 -9.74
N ALA A 206 -7.75 -15.28 -9.60
CA ALA A 206 -6.39 -15.42 -10.11
C ALA A 206 -6.32 -15.17 -11.62
N GLU A 207 -7.27 -15.71 -12.38
CA GLU A 207 -7.37 -15.51 -13.82
C GLU A 207 -7.51 -14.03 -14.21
N LEU A 208 -8.43 -13.33 -13.55
CA LEU A 208 -8.69 -11.92 -13.80
C LEU A 208 -7.46 -11.06 -13.49
N LEU A 209 -6.79 -11.30 -12.35
CA LEU A 209 -5.58 -10.58 -11.97
C LEU A 209 -4.40 -10.94 -12.88
N ASN A 210 -4.25 -12.21 -13.29
CA ASN A 210 -3.25 -12.61 -14.28
C ASN A 210 -3.44 -11.82 -15.59
N LYS A 211 -4.67 -11.75 -16.10
CA LYS A 211 -4.97 -11.00 -17.33
C LYS A 211 -4.59 -9.51 -17.20
N VAL A 212 -5.00 -8.86 -16.11
CA VAL A 212 -4.69 -7.43 -15.89
C VAL A 212 -3.18 -7.22 -15.68
N CYS A 213 -2.52 -8.11 -14.96
CA CYS A 213 -1.08 -8.00 -14.73
C CYS A 213 -0.29 -8.19 -16.01
N HIS A 214 -0.63 -9.20 -16.83
CA HIS A 214 0.06 -9.45 -18.10
C HIS A 214 -0.22 -8.39 -19.17
N SER A 215 -1.34 -7.65 -19.08
CA SER A 215 -1.60 -6.51 -19.96
C SER A 215 -0.77 -5.27 -19.59
N SER A 216 -0.25 -5.20 -18.37
CA SER A 216 0.66 -4.14 -17.93
C SER A 216 2.11 -4.52 -18.18
N LYS A 217 2.97 -3.57 -18.56
CA LYS A 217 4.41 -3.79 -18.74
C LYS A 217 5.17 -3.90 -17.42
N HIS A 218 4.69 -3.22 -16.38
CA HIS A 218 5.38 -3.05 -15.10
C HIS A 218 4.46 -3.27 -13.91
N THR A 219 5.05 -3.60 -12.75
CA THR A 219 4.34 -3.63 -11.46
C THR A 219 4.99 -2.66 -10.48
N VAL A 220 4.16 -1.86 -9.80
CA VAL A 220 4.61 -0.95 -8.75
C VAL A 220 3.86 -1.24 -7.46
N LEU A 221 4.60 -1.46 -6.37
CA LEU A 221 4.06 -1.70 -5.04
C LEU A 221 4.41 -0.54 -4.12
N LYS A 222 3.41 0.07 -3.49
CA LYS A 222 3.63 1.02 -2.40
C LYS A 222 3.54 0.28 -1.08
N ILE A 223 4.61 0.30 -0.29
CA ILE A 223 4.72 -0.38 1.00
C ILE A 223 5.12 0.63 2.08
N LEU A 224 4.46 0.59 3.24
CA LEU A 224 4.89 1.35 4.41
C LEU A 224 5.90 0.53 5.24
N ILE A 225 6.96 1.19 5.74
CA ILE A 225 8.06 0.54 6.46
C ILE A 225 7.54 -0.35 7.61
N HIS A 226 6.59 0.14 8.40
CA HIS A 226 6.03 -0.59 9.54
C HIS A 226 5.17 -1.81 9.16
N ARG A 227 4.99 -2.06 7.87
CA ARG A 227 4.32 -3.26 7.31
C ARG A 227 5.29 -4.17 6.57
N LEU A 228 6.55 -3.77 6.48
CA LEU A 228 7.58 -4.63 5.93
C LEU A 228 7.98 -5.66 7.00
N PRO A 229 8.21 -6.92 6.66
CA PRO A 229 8.78 -7.88 7.60
C PRO A 229 10.04 -7.30 8.26
N ASN A 230 10.11 -7.40 9.58
CA ASN A 230 11.19 -6.83 10.40
C ASN A 230 11.46 -5.31 10.22
N ASN A 231 10.64 -4.61 9.44
CA ASN A 231 10.75 -3.19 9.09
C ASN A 231 12.08 -2.82 8.39
N THR A 232 12.68 -3.77 7.67
CA THR A 232 14.03 -3.61 7.10
C THR A 232 14.10 -4.03 5.65
N LEU A 233 15.05 -3.42 4.91
CA LEU A 233 15.29 -3.71 3.49
C LEU A 233 15.78 -5.14 3.26
N GLU A 234 16.46 -5.74 4.24
CA GLU A 234 16.94 -7.13 4.18
C GLU A 234 15.82 -8.12 3.85
N SER A 235 14.58 -7.79 4.23
CA SER A 235 13.39 -8.58 3.88
C SER A 235 13.15 -8.73 2.38
N PHE A 236 13.76 -7.89 1.56
CA PHE A 236 13.64 -7.97 0.09
C PHE A 236 14.77 -8.76 -0.56
N GLN A 237 15.76 -9.24 0.20
CA GLN A 237 16.94 -9.91 -0.35
C GLN A 237 16.55 -11.05 -1.29
N GLU A 238 15.70 -11.96 -0.86
CA GLU A 238 15.25 -13.09 -1.67
C GLU A 238 14.61 -12.67 -3.00
N ILE A 239 13.77 -11.62 -2.96
CA ILE A 239 13.09 -11.09 -4.15
C ILE A 239 14.11 -10.48 -5.14
N PHE A 240 15.06 -9.71 -4.63
CA PHE A 240 16.02 -9.00 -5.46
C PHE A 240 17.15 -9.88 -5.99
N GLN A 241 17.43 -11.00 -5.34
CA GLN A 241 18.39 -12.02 -5.81
C GLN A 241 17.84 -12.84 -6.97
N GLN A 242 16.53 -12.90 -7.17
CA GLN A 242 15.95 -13.58 -8.32
C GLN A 242 16.26 -12.79 -9.60
N GLN A 243 17.18 -13.32 -10.42
CA GLN A 243 17.68 -12.64 -11.63
C GLN A 243 16.60 -12.33 -12.68
N ARG A 244 15.49 -13.07 -12.66
CA ARG A 244 14.35 -12.85 -13.57
C ARG A 244 13.63 -11.52 -13.36
N TYR A 245 13.90 -10.83 -12.24
CA TYR A 245 13.25 -9.54 -11.93
C TYR A 245 14.23 -8.39 -12.10
N ASN A 246 13.88 -7.45 -12.98
CA ASN A 246 14.49 -6.13 -12.97
C ASN A 246 13.78 -5.28 -11.91
N SER A 247 14.06 -5.58 -10.63
CA SER A 247 13.40 -4.89 -9.50
C SER A 247 14.22 -3.71 -9.04
N LYS A 248 13.55 -2.58 -8.78
CA LYS A 248 14.11 -1.36 -8.21
C LYS A 248 13.37 -1.01 -6.91
N LEU A 249 14.04 -0.24 -6.05
CA LEU A 249 13.48 0.23 -4.80
C LEU A 249 13.73 1.73 -4.63
N ILE A 250 12.67 2.48 -4.37
CA ILE A 250 12.72 3.88 -3.97
C ILE A 250 12.33 3.97 -2.51
N HIS A 251 13.23 4.50 -1.68
CA HIS A 251 12.94 4.85 -0.29
C HIS A 251 12.62 6.34 -0.22
N LEU A 252 11.33 6.66 -0.14
CA LEU A 252 10.85 8.01 0.04
C LEU A 252 10.89 8.36 1.53
N VAL A 253 11.66 9.38 1.88
CA VAL A 253 11.76 9.92 3.23
C VAL A 253 11.20 11.33 3.30
N ARG A 254 10.87 11.79 4.49
CA ARG A 254 10.29 13.09 4.73
C ARG A 254 10.77 13.63 6.07
N ASP A 255 10.86 14.97 6.22
CA ASP A 255 11.14 15.63 7.49
C ASP A 255 10.28 15.03 8.62
N PRO A 256 10.89 14.47 9.69
CA PRO A 256 10.15 13.84 10.78
C PRO A 256 9.14 14.78 11.45
N ARG A 257 9.43 16.09 11.51
CA ARG A 257 8.52 17.11 12.06
C ARG A 257 7.25 17.22 11.20
N ALA A 258 7.41 17.14 9.87
CA ALA A 258 6.28 17.14 8.94
C ALA A 258 5.47 15.83 9.00
N VAL A 259 6.13 14.70 9.22
CA VAL A 259 5.48 13.40 9.47
C VAL A 259 4.67 13.47 10.75
N ALA A 260 5.27 13.89 11.86
CA ALA A 260 4.64 14.01 13.17
C ALA A 260 3.43 14.95 13.13
N TYR A 261 3.58 16.15 12.56
CA TYR A 261 2.48 17.08 12.40
C TYR A 261 1.32 16.51 11.57
N SER A 262 1.65 15.77 10.50
CA SER A 262 0.64 15.09 9.69
C SER A 262 -0.05 13.94 10.42
N MET A 263 0.63 13.26 11.34
CA MET A 263 0.05 12.19 12.17
C MET A 263 -0.93 12.77 13.18
N VAL A 264 -0.55 13.82 13.89
CA VAL A 264 -1.42 14.49 14.89
C VAL A 264 -2.68 15.05 14.23
N ASN A 265 -2.58 15.62 13.05
CA ASN A 265 -3.72 16.18 12.31
C ASN A 265 -4.54 15.13 11.52
N SER A 266 -4.15 13.86 11.55
CA SER A 266 -4.98 12.79 10.98
C SER A 266 -5.90 12.24 12.07
N VAL A 267 -7.13 11.86 11.70
CA VAL A 267 -8.21 11.39 12.61
C VAL A 267 -7.77 10.27 13.59
N GLN A 268 -6.63 9.64 13.35
CA GLN A 268 -6.13 8.51 14.15
C GLN A 268 -5.49 8.92 15.49
N TRP A 269 -5.21 10.20 15.75
CA TRP A 269 -4.40 10.65 16.90
C TRP A 269 -5.05 11.79 17.71
N LEU A 270 -6.34 12.05 17.49
CA LEU A 270 -7.04 13.20 18.08
C LEU A 270 -7.32 13.09 19.61
N ASN A 271 -7.20 11.91 20.22
CA ASN A 271 -7.38 11.73 21.65
C ASN A 271 -6.01 11.58 22.34
N VAL A 272 -5.40 12.69 22.69
CA VAL A 272 -4.06 12.73 23.31
C VAL A 272 -4.20 12.73 24.83
N THR A 273 -4.13 11.55 25.45
CA THR A 273 -3.91 11.37 26.90
C THR A 273 -2.39 11.28 27.19
N SER A 274 -1.96 11.35 28.45
CA SER A 274 -0.55 11.19 28.83
C SER A 274 0.08 9.89 28.31
N GLU A 275 -0.66 8.78 28.38
CA GLU A 275 -0.21 7.50 27.78
C GLU A 275 -0.11 7.56 26.26
N SER A 276 -0.97 8.31 25.60
CA SER A 276 -0.92 8.49 24.15
C SER A 276 0.28 9.34 23.74
N HIS A 277 0.75 10.28 24.57
CA HIS A 277 1.98 11.02 24.35
C HIS A 277 3.20 10.11 24.31
N GLN A 278 3.36 9.21 25.28
CA GLN A 278 4.48 8.29 25.30
C GLN A 278 4.44 7.33 24.11
N ARG A 279 3.27 6.75 23.80
CA ARG A 279 3.10 5.89 22.61
C ARG A 279 3.41 6.63 21.31
N PHE A 280 3.10 7.92 21.24
CA PHE A 280 3.41 8.75 20.08
C PHE A 280 4.92 8.97 19.94
N ARG A 281 5.63 9.30 21.04
CA ARG A 281 7.10 9.42 21.08
C ARG A 281 7.79 8.13 20.65
N ASP A 282 7.37 6.98 21.21
CA ASP A 282 7.89 5.66 20.85
C ASP A 282 7.64 5.33 19.37
N THR A 283 6.52 5.75 18.83
CA THR A 283 6.21 5.55 17.42
C THR A 283 7.10 6.39 16.53
N LEU A 284 7.33 7.65 16.88
CA LEU A 284 8.26 8.55 16.17
C LEU A 284 9.69 8.02 16.22
N GLN A 285 10.16 7.61 17.39
CA GLN A 285 11.49 7.03 17.56
C GLN A 285 11.67 5.81 16.65
N ARG A 286 10.72 4.87 16.67
CA ARG A 286 10.76 3.71 15.75
C ARG A 286 10.79 4.13 14.29
N ILE A 287 9.98 5.11 13.88
CA ILE A 287 9.98 5.61 12.50
C ILE A 287 11.36 6.13 12.12
N CYS A 288 11.97 6.98 12.96
CA CYS A 288 13.28 7.56 12.69
C CYS A 288 14.37 6.48 12.64
N THR A 289 14.40 5.58 13.62
CA THR A 289 15.33 4.45 13.64
C THR A 289 15.23 3.57 12.39
N TYR A 290 14.01 3.25 11.94
CA TYR A 290 13.84 2.43 10.74
C TYR A 290 14.23 3.16 9.46
N ILE A 291 13.96 4.46 9.35
CA ILE A 291 14.39 5.27 8.22
C ILE A 291 15.92 5.29 8.16
N GLU A 292 16.57 5.63 9.26
CA GLU A 292 18.02 5.72 9.37
C GLU A 292 18.69 4.37 9.05
N ARG A 293 18.22 3.28 9.67
CA ARG A 293 18.71 1.93 9.41
C ARG A 293 18.61 1.55 7.93
N ASN A 294 17.45 1.79 7.33
CA ASN A 294 17.22 1.45 5.93
C ASN A 294 18.06 2.31 4.97
N ILE A 295 18.30 3.59 5.29
CA ILE A 295 19.21 4.45 4.53
C ILE A 295 20.65 3.92 4.67
N LYS A 296 21.12 3.69 5.90
CA LYS A 296 22.46 3.15 6.16
C LYS A 296 22.70 1.85 5.42
N PHE A 297 21.75 0.92 5.52
CA PHE A 297 21.84 -0.36 4.82
C PHE A 297 21.85 -0.20 3.29
N GLY A 298 20.95 0.58 2.71
CA GLY A 298 20.83 0.70 1.26
C GLY A 298 21.91 1.54 0.60
N MET A 299 22.43 2.57 1.27
CA MET A 299 23.42 3.48 0.71
C MET A 299 24.86 3.11 1.06
N PHE A 300 25.12 2.72 2.31
CA PHE A 300 26.49 2.51 2.78
C PHE A 300 26.87 1.01 2.78
N SER A 301 26.02 0.12 3.30
CA SER A 301 26.29 -1.32 3.23
C SER A 301 26.11 -1.83 1.80
N SER A 302 25.14 -1.30 1.07
CA SER A 302 24.83 -1.53 -0.35
C SER A 302 25.17 -2.94 -0.84
N PRO A 303 24.53 -4.00 -0.33
CA PRO A 303 24.85 -5.36 -0.70
C PRO A 303 24.67 -5.57 -2.20
N SER A 304 25.39 -6.56 -2.77
CA SER A 304 25.45 -6.82 -4.22
C SER A 304 24.06 -6.89 -4.88
N TRP A 305 23.10 -7.50 -4.20
CA TRP A 305 21.73 -7.64 -4.71
C TRP A 305 20.96 -6.32 -4.78
N LEU A 306 21.39 -5.28 -4.04
CA LEU A 306 20.76 -3.94 -4.01
C LEU A 306 21.54 -2.89 -4.83
N LYS A 307 22.77 -3.20 -5.23
CA LYS A 307 23.64 -2.30 -5.99
C LYS A 307 22.95 -1.82 -7.28
N ASN A 308 22.92 -0.50 -7.51
CA ASN A 308 22.24 0.14 -8.64
C ASN A 308 20.73 -0.09 -8.70
N ARG A 309 20.13 -0.63 -7.64
CA ARG A 309 18.67 -0.90 -7.56
C ARG A 309 17.96 -0.10 -6.47
N PHE A 310 18.69 0.70 -5.69
CA PHE A 310 18.18 1.46 -4.56
C PHE A 310 18.37 2.95 -4.78
N ARG A 311 17.36 3.76 -4.42
CA ARG A 311 17.44 5.22 -4.42
C ARG A 311 16.68 5.79 -3.25
N VAL A 312 17.29 6.74 -2.53
CA VAL A 312 16.61 7.55 -1.51
C VAL A 312 16.15 8.86 -2.15
N ILE A 313 14.95 9.31 -1.79
CA ILE A 313 14.38 10.58 -2.24
C ILE A 313 13.75 11.29 -1.06
N ARG A 314 14.02 12.58 -0.91
CA ARG A 314 13.30 13.43 0.04
C ARG A 314 12.00 13.91 -0.58
N PHE A 315 10.91 13.79 0.18
CA PHE A 315 9.60 14.25 -0.26
C PHE A 315 9.57 15.74 -0.59
N GLU A 316 10.28 16.55 0.19
CA GLU A 316 10.38 17.99 0.01
C GLU A 316 10.98 18.34 -1.36
N ASP A 317 12.09 17.70 -1.73
CA ASP A 317 12.74 17.91 -3.02
C ASP A 317 11.82 17.45 -4.18
N PHE A 318 11.14 16.31 -3.97
CA PHE A 318 10.21 15.76 -4.95
C PHE A 318 9.02 16.70 -5.23
N VAL A 319 8.42 17.32 -4.21
CA VAL A 319 7.27 18.22 -4.46
C VAL A 319 7.68 19.57 -5.05
N ILE A 320 8.90 20.05 -4.79
CA ILE A 320 9.44 21.27 -5.41
C ILE A 320 9.65 21.05 -6.92
N ASN A 321 10.26 19.93 -7.28
CA ASN A 321 10.67 19.63 -8.64
C ASN A 321 9.99 18.35 -9.17
N THR A 322 8.67 18.21 -8.96
CA THR A 322 7.94 16.96 -9.22
C THR A 322 8.20 16.38 -10.61
N THR A 323 8.05 17.18 -11.67
CA THR A 323 8.22 16.70 -13.05
C THR A 323 9.65 16.25 -13.34
N LYS A 324 10.65 17.03 -12.90
CA LYS A 324 12.06 16.69 -13.09
C LYS A 324 12.41 15.38 -12.39
N ILE A 325 12.10 15.30 -11.09
CA ILE A 325 12.43 14.12 -10.30
C ILE A 325 11.62 12.90 -10.76
N ALA A 326 10.35 13.07 -11.13
CA ALA A 326 9.57 11.98 -11.70
C ALA A 326 10.20 11.42 -12.99
N LYS A 327 10.65 12.26 -13.92
CA LYS A 327 11.39 11.83 -15.12
C LYS A 327 12.67 11.07 -14.77
N ASP A 328 13.43 11.56 -13.79
CA ASP A 328 14.66 10.88 -13.31
C ASP A 328 14.34 9.51 -12.70
N LEU A 329 13.19 9.38 -12.02
CA LEU A 329 12.72 8.10 -11.46
C LEU A 329 12.28 7.12 -12.54
N TYR A 330 11.60 7.60 -13.56
CA TYR A 330 11.22 6.78 -14.73
C TYR A 330 12.50 6.26 -15.44
N LYS A 331 13.49 7.11 -15.63
CA LYS A 331 14.82 6.69 -16.15
C LYS A 331 15.48 5.65 -15.24
N PHE A 332 15.46 5.85 -13.92
CA PHE A 332 16.03 4.90 -12.95
C PHE A 332 15.32 3.54 -12.99
N THR A 333 14.02 3.51 -13.15
CA THR A 333 13.21 2.27 -13.19
C THR A 333 13.24 1.59 -14.55
N GLY A 334 13.61 2.32 -15.61
CA GLY A 334 13.51 1.86 -16.99
C GLY A 334 12.07 1.83 -17.50
N PHE A 335 11.19 2.66 -16.91
CA PHE A 335 9.79 2.77 -17.37
C PHE A 335 9.66 3.84 -18.44
N ASP A 336 8.80 3.60 -19.42
CA ASP A 336 8.48 4.58 -20.44
C ASP A 336 7.64 5.72 -19.86
N TRP A 337 7.99 6.96 -20.21
CA TRP A 337 7.24 8.14 -19.79
C TRP A 337 5.93 8.25 -20.55
N SER A 338 4.81 8.43 -19.85
CA SER A 338 3.49 8.60 -20.45
C SER A 338 2.99 10.04 -20.38
N VAL A 339 2.27 10.50 -21.40
CA VAL A 339 1.58 11.79 -21.39
C VAL A 339 0.56 11.89 -20.25
N ASN A 340 -0.01 10.77 -19.82
CA ASN A 340 -0.94 10.74 -18.70
C ASN A 340 -0.27 11.12 -17.37
N VAL A 341 1.02 10.83 -17.23
CA VAL A 341 1.82 11.23 -16.06
C VAL A 341 1.95 12.76 -16.00
N ASN A 342 2.24 13.42 -17.15
CA ASN A 342 2.26 14.89 -17.21
C ASN A 342 0.91 15.49 -16.78
N LYS A 343 -0.18 15.03 -17.38
CA LYS A 343 -1.54 15.50 -17.06
C LYS A 343 -1.87 15.29 -15.58
N TRP A 344 -1.45 14.16 -15.01
CA TRP A 344 -1.68 13.87 -13.61
C TRP A 344 -0.90 14.83 -12.69
N ILE A 345 0.39 15.07 -12.98
CA ILE A 345 1.25 15.99 -12.21
C ILE A 345 0.67 17.40 -12.27
N GLU A 346 0.38 17.93 -13.45
CA GLU A 346 -0.19 19.27 -13.64
C GLU A 346 -1.49 19.45 -12.85
N LYS A 347 -2.38 18.46 -12.90
CA LYS A 347 -3.63 18.47 -12.15
C LYS A 347 -3.40 18.52 -10.64
N HIS A 348 -2.44 17.76 -10.11
CA HIS A 348 -2.28 17.54 -8.67
C HIS A 348 -1.31 18.52 -8.00
N GLN A 349 -0.57 19.32 -8.77
CA GLN A 349 0.23 20.43 -8.25
C GLN A 349 -0.55 21.74 -8.07
N LYS A 350 -1.72 21.88 -8.70
CA LYS A 350 -2.59 23.04 -8.54
C LYS A 350 -3.27 23.01 -7.17
N LYS A 351 -3.66 24.19 -6.65
CA LYS A 351 -4.43 24.27 -5.41
C LYS A 351 -5.72 23.46 -5.54
N PRO A 352 -6.06 22.65 -4.53
CA PRO A 352 -7.33 21.94 -4.55
C PRO A 352 -8.50 22.94 -4.54
N HIS A 353 -9.61 22.58 -5.17
CA HIS A 353 -10.86 23.30 -4.95
C HIS A 353 -11.19 23.30 -3.45
N LYS A 354 -11.79 24.38 -2.94
CA LYS A 354 -12.08 24.66 -1.51
C LYS A 354 -12.55 23.45 -0.68
N ASN A 355 -13.25 22.50 -1.29
CA ASN A 355 -13.79 21.32 -0.62
C ASN A 355 -12.76 20.23 -0.28
N ASN A 356 -11.54 20.28 -0.84
CA ASN A 356 -10.52 19.23 -0.66
C ASN A 356 -9.37 19.65 0.28
N GLU A 357 -9.38 20.88 0.80
CA GLU A 357 -8.28 21.37 1.67
C GLU A 357 -8.20 20.62 3.02
N ARG A 358 -9.31 20.07 3.49
CA ARG A 358 -9.42 19.37 4.78
C ARG A 358 -9.19 17.86 4.70
N ASP A 359 -9.13 17.27 3.48
CA ASP A 359 -8.89 15.83 3.34
C ASP A 359 -7.41 15.48 3.61
N PRO A 360 -7.10 14.80 4.72
CA PRO A 360 -5.73 14.40 5.05
C PRO A 360 -5.15 13.37 4.07
N TYR A 361 -5.98 12.78 3.22
CA TYR A 361 -5.61 11.82 2.18
C TYR A 361 -5.64 12.40 0.77
N SER A 362 -5.90 13.70 0.64
CA SER A 362 -5.84 14.40 -0.65
C SER A 362 -4.49 14.17 -1.34
N LEU A 363 -4.53 13.96 -2.65
CA LEU A 363 -3.34 13.83 -3.49
C LEU A 363 -2.83 15.17 -4.02
N TYR A 364 -3.60 16.24 -3.87
CA TYR A 364 -3.16 17.57 -4.27
C TYR A 364 -2.01 18.07 -3.38
N ARG A 365 -0.97 18.62 -4.00
CA ARG A 365 0.24 19.10 -3.31
C ARG A 365 0.71 20.43 -3.90
N ASP A 366 0.36 21.49 -3.19
CA ASP A 366 1.04 22.78 -3.35
C ASP A 366 2.36 22.69 -2.56
N ALA A 367 3.50 22.74 -3.26
CA ALA A 367 4.81 22.55 -2.67
C ALA A 367 5.07 23.55 -1.54
N SER A 368 4.70 24.83 -1.74
CA SER A 368 4.93 25.90 -0.76
C SER A 368 4.21 25.66 0.57
N LEU A 369 2.98 25.15 0.48
CA LEU A 369 2.15 24.84 1.64
C LEU A 369 2.59 23.56 2.34
N VAL A 370 2.90 22.50 1.57
CA VAL A 370 3.15 21.16 2.15
C VAL A 370 4.48 21.09 2.88
N ILE A 371 5.53 21.76 2.37
CA ILE A 371 6.87 21.75 2.95
C ILE A 371 6.89 22.51 4.27
N ASN A 372 6.22 23.66 4.35
CA ASN A 372 6.26 24.55 5.50
C ASN A 372 5.12 24.35 6.51
N LYS A 373 4.17 23.48 6.23
CA LYS A 373 2.96 23.30 7.05
C LYS A 373 3.27 22.95 8.50
N TRP A 374 4.30 22.15 8.75
CA TRP A 374 4.73 21.73 10.08
C TRP A 374 5.29 22.88 10.93
N LYS A 375 5.78 23.98 10.33
CA LYS A 375 6.23 25.17 11.07
C LYS A 375 5.12 25.84 11.89
N LYS A 376 3.84 25.50 11.59
CA LYS A 376 2.67 25.89 12.37
C LYS A 376 2.37 24.95 13.55
N ALA A 377 3.19 23.92 13.76
CA ALA A 377 3.01 22.98 14.87
C ALA A 377 3.36 23.66 16.21
N PRO A 378 2.74 23.23 17.32
CA PRO A 378 3.16 23.64 18.65
C PRO A 378 4.66 23.36 18.88
N ARG A 379 5.37 24.29 19.53
CA ARG A 379 6.80 24.13 19.80
C ARG A 379 7.11 22.84 20.56
N SER A 380 6.25 22.45 21.51
CA SER A 380 6.35 21.19 22.25
C SER A 380 6.40 19.95 21.36
N LEU A 381 5.61 19.93 20.26
CA LEU A 381 5.64 18.84 19.29
C LEU A 381 6.96 18.82 18.52
N ILE A 382 7.44 19.99 18.07
CA ILE A 382 8.71 20.12 17.33
C ILE A 382 9.86 19.62 18.19
N THR A 383 9.98 20.14 19.44
CA THR A 383 11.01 19.73 20.40
C THR A 383 10.96 18.22 20.68
N ALA A 384 9.78 17.66 20.88
CA ALA A 384 9.64 16.22 21.11
C ALA A 384 10.16 15.38 19.93
N VAL A 385 9.92 15.83 18.68
CA VAL A 385 10.43 15.16 17.48
C VAL A 385 11.94 15.28 17.39
N GLU A 386 12.48 16.48 17.62
CA GLU A 386 13.94 16.74 17.57
C GLU A 386 14.70 15.94 18.63
N GLN A 387 14.13 15.76 19.82
CA GLN A 387 14.70 14.91 20.88
C GLN A 387 14.80 13.43 20.50
N VAL A 388 13.85 12.89 19.74
CA VAL A 388 13.80 11.46 19.42
C VAL A 388 14.35 11.10 18.03
N CYS A 389 14.46 12.08 17.14
CA CYS A 389 14.90 11.90 15.74
C CYS A 389 16.14 12.73 15.38
N GLY A 390 16.64 13.58 16.28
CA GLY A 390 17.72 14.52 16.00
C GLY A 390 19.13 13.99 16.19
N ASN A 391 19.29 12.71 16.58
CA ASN A 391 20.61 12.07 16.79
C ASN A 391 21.10 11.36 15.53
#